data_52c5fb1f0f8d6368341a41cb4a7e0c57
#
_entry.id   52c5fb1f0f8d6368341a41cb4a7e0c57
#
_cell.length_a   1.000
_cell.length_b   1.000
_cell.length_c   1.000
_cell.angle_alpha   90.00
_cell.angle_beta   90.00
_cell.angle_gamma   90.00
#
_symmetry.space_group_name_H-M   'P 1'
#
loop_
_entity.id
_entity.type
_entity.pdbx_description
1 polymer ?
#
loop_
_entity_poly.entity_id
_entity_poly.type
_entity_poly.pdbx_seq_one_letter_code
_entity_poly.pdbx_strand_id
1 'polypeptide(L)'
;MPFHAGEGLHDATWQPSFGGTYYKVRGSHGCVNLPLSVARDLFNSVTAGYPVLIYDLPGTENNAPNVRDAESFVNSLNGLGPITELGQEATVVNLRKAYTKLTPEAQGMVTNYNILTQAEASIAALKAAAGIA
;
A
#
# COMPACT_ATOMS: atom_id res chain seq x y z
N MET A 1 2.83 -1.11 26.51
CA MET A 1 4.02 -1.99 26.35
C MET A 1 5.26 -1.08 26.33
N PRO A 2 5.82 -0.74 27.50
CA PRO A 2 7.04 0.08 27.56
C PRO A 2 8.25 -0.68 27.03
N PHE A 3 9.18 0.02 26.38
CA PHE A 3 10.43 -0.58 25.88
C PHE A 3 11.67 0.25 26.23
N HIS A 4 11.54 1.56 26.49
CA HIS A 4 12.66 2.42 26.87
C HIS A 4 12.16 3.63 27.69
N ALA A 5 12.73 3.88 28.85
CA ALA A 5 12.66 5.09 29.70
C ALA A 5 11.27 5.78 29.85
N GLY A 6 10.21 5.34 29.40
CA GLY A 6 8.88 5.95 29.36
C GLY A 6 8.28 5.95 27.97
N GLU A 7 9.05 5.47 27.01
CA GLU A 7 8.59 5.22 25.65
C GLU A 7 8.01 3.82 25.53
N GLY A 8 6.98 3.67 24.73
CA GLY A 8 6.31 2.38 24.56
C GLY A 8 5.42 2.31 23.33
N LEU A 9 4.95 1.11 23.06
CA LEU A 9 3.87 0.87 22.09
C LEU A 9 2.54 0.89 22.87
N HIS A 10 1.60 1.73 22.44
CA HIS A 10 0.30 1.84 23.09
C HIS A 10 -0.78 2.28 22.11
N ASP A 11 -2.04 2.08 22.48
CA ASP A 11 -3.16 2.66 21.75
C ASP A 11 -3.16 4.20 21.87
N ALA A 12 -3.68 4.84 20.84
CA ALA A 12 -3.84 6.28 20.79
C ALA A 12 -5.25 6.63 20.30
N THR A 13 -6.25 6.29 21.12
CA THR A 13 -7.67 6.47 20.78
C THR A 13 -8.08 7.93 20.57
N TRP A 14 -7.28 8.88 21.06
CA TRP A 14 -7.45 10.32 20.80
C TRP A 14 -6.97 10.77 19.42
N GLN A 15 -6.24 9.91 18.69
CA GLN A 15 -5.65 10.24 17.41
C GLN A 15 -6.62 9.90 16.27
N PRO A 16 -6.98 10.88 15.41
CA PRO A 16 -8.00 10.66 14.38
C PRO A 16 -7.51 9.86 13.17
N SER A 17 -6.17 9.71 13.01
CA SER A 17 -5.57 9.02 11.86
C SER A 17 -4.23 8.39 12.23
N PHE A 18 -3.86 7.35 11.49
CA PHE A 18 -2.61 6.62 11.68
C PHE A 18 -1.91 6.37 10.35
N GLY A 19 -0.59 6.23 10.39
CA GLY A 19 0.22 5.90 9.23
C GLY A 19 0.54 7.07 8.31
N GLY A 20 1.10 6.76 7.14
CA GLY A 20 1.52 7.75 6.16
C GLY A 20 2.52 8.76 6.73
N THR A 21 2.29 10.04 6.48
CA THR A 21 3.12 11.16 6.96
C THR A 21 2.60 11.81 8.25
N TYR A 22 1.61 11.21 8.91
CA TYR A 22 0.97 11.79 10.10
C TYR A 22 1.98 12.08 11.23
N TYR A 23 2.97 11.19 11.40
CA TYR A 23 4.04 11.34 12.38
C TYR A 23 4.88 12.62 12.21
N LYS A 24 4.96 13.17 10.99
CA LYS A 24 5.73 14.42 10.72
C LYS A 24 5.09 15.65 11.33
N VAL A 25 3.78 15.63 11.55
CA VAL A 25 3.01 16.80 12.05
C VAL A 25 2.38 16.54 13.42
N ARG A 26 2.18 15.28 13.78
CA ARG A 26 1.55 14.82 15.02
C ARG A 26 2.26 13.59 15.59
N GLY A 27 3.58 13.63 15.63
CA GLY A 27 4.40 12.59 16.26
C GLY A 27 4.27 12.60 17.79
N SER A 28 4.78 11.56 18.41
CA SER A 28 4.98 11.45 19.85
C SER A 28 6.38 11.92 20.25
N HIS A 29 6.70 11.86 21.54
CA HIS A 29 8.05 12.11 22.07
C HIS A 29 8.90 10.81 22.13
N GLY A 30 8.54 9.77 21.34
CA GLY A 30 9.25 8.50 21.28
C GLY A 30 8.33 7.28 21.34
N CYS A 31 7.08 7.43 21.81
CA CYS A 31 6.10 6.34 21.80
C CYS A 31 5.64 5.99 20.38
N VAL A 32 5.27 4.74 20.18
CA VAL A 32 4.59 4.28 18.96
C VAL A 32 3.09 4.28 19.21
N ASN A 33 2.40 5.23 18.59
CA ASN A 33 0.95 5.38 18.64
C ASN A 33 0.29 4.38 17.68
N LEU A 34 -0.57 3.51 18.19
CA LEU A 34 -1.22 2.46 17.42
C LEU A 34 -2.75 2.60 17.46
N PRO A 35 -3.47 2.16 16.40
CA PRO A 35 -4.89 1.88 16.52
C PRO A 35 -5.16 0.89 17.65
N LEU A 36 -6.29 1.03 18.35
CA LEU A 36 -6.62 0.18 19.50
C LEU A 36 -6.60 -1.32 19.17
N SER A 37 -7.12 -1.72 18.00
CA SER A 37 -7.10 -3.12 17.56
C SER A 37 -5.67 -3.64 17.42
N VAL A 38 -4.80 -2.88 16.76
CA VAL A 38 -3.40 -3.23 16.54
C VAL A 38 -2.63 -3.31 17.86
N ALA A 39 -2.85 -2.35 18.77
CA ALA A 39 -2.23 -2.35 20.10
C ALA A 39 -2.65 -3.58 20.91
N ARG A 40 -3.92 -4.00 20.82
CA ARG A 40 -4.47 -5.19 21.48
C ARG A 40 -3.86 -6.47 20.90
N ASP A 41 -3.83 -6.59 19.58
CA ASP A 41 -3.29 -7.77 18.91
C ASP A 41 -1.81 -7.94 19.20
N LEU A 42 -1.05 -6.84 19.18
CA LEU A 42 0.35 -6.85 19.55
C LEU A 42 0.55 -7.25 21.02
N PHE A 43 -0.23 -6.67 21.94
CA PHE A 43 -0.17 -7.00 23.37
C PHE A 43 -0.41 -8.48 23.64
N ASN A 44 -1.34 -9.09 22.91
CA ASN A 44 -1.66 -10.52 23.02
C ASN A 44 -0.62 -11.44 22.36
N SER A 45 0.23 -10.88 21.47
CA SER A 45 1.20 -11.64 20.69
C SER A 45 2.60 -11.64 21.27
N VAL A 46 2.91 -10.68 22.17
CA VAL A 46 4.26 -10.51 22.74
C VAL A 46 4.22 -10.70 24.26
N THR A 47 5.34 -11.13 24.82
CA THR A 47 5.53 -11.22 26.28
C THR A 47 6.67 -10.31 26.73
N ALA A 48 6.71 -10.00 28.03
CA ALA A 48 7.82 -9.23 28.58
C ALA A 48 9.18 -9.89 28.27
N GLY A 49 10.16 -9.08 27.87
CA GLY A 49 11.49 -9.57 27.49
C GLY A 49 11.72 -9.76 26.00
N TYR A 50 10.67 -9.60 25.15
CA TYR A 50 10.91 -9.52 23.70
C TYR A 50 11.78 -8.32 23.35
N PRO A 51 12.81 -8.48 22.51
CA PRO A 51 13.65 -7.37 22.09
C PRO A 51 12.88 -6.40 21.19
N VAL A 52 13.14 -5.11 21.38
CA VAL A 52 12.68 -4.05 20.45
C VAL A 52 13.90 -3.51 19.73
N LEU A 53 13.95 -3.67 18.42
CA LEU A 53 14.98 -3.11 17.57
C LEU A 53 14.49 -1.81 16.95
N ILE A 54 15.13 -0.70 17.31
CA ILE A 54 14.92 0.60 16.68
C ILE A 54 16.10 0.85 15.75
N TYR A 55 15.82 1.06 14.48
CA TYR A 55 16.86 1.28 13.48
C TYR A 55 16.44 2.36 12.48
N ASP A 56 17.43 3.03 11.93
CA ASP A 56 17.27 3.94 10.80
C ASP A 56 17.79 3.23 9.55
N LEU A 57 16.89 3.02 8.61
CA LEU A 57 17.22 2.45 7.31
C LEU A 57 16.90 3.50 6.23
N PRO A 58 17.92 4.10 5.58
CA PRO A 58 17.70 5.14 4.59
C PRO A 58 16.66 4.75 3.55
N GLY A 59 15.63 5.56 3.39
CA GLY A 59 14.55 5.37 2.42
C GLY A 59 13.31 4.63 2.95
N THR A 60 13.34 4.03 4.13
CA THR A 60 12.15 3.32 4.66
C THR A 60 11.04 4.28 5.10
N GLU A 61 11.39 5.42 5.70
CA GLU A 61 10.39 6.42 6.12
C GLU A 61 9.71 7.10 4.93
N ASN A 62 10.41 7.20 3.80
CA ASN A 62 9.89 7.82 2.59
C ASN A 62 9.12 6.84 1.70
N ASN A 63 9.26 5.54 1.91
CA ASN A 63 8.63 4.52 1.07
C ASN A 63 7.19 4.17 1.47
N ALA A 64 6.71 4.55 2.67
CA ALA A 64 5.36 4.23 3.10
C ALA A 64 4.24 4.71 2.12
N PRO A 65 4.31 5.92 1.53
CA PRO A 65 3.39 6.31 0.47
C PRO A 65 3.50 5.42 -0.77
N ASN A 66 4.71 5.10 -1.21
CA ASN A 66 4.96 4.27 -2.38
C ASN A 66 4.45 2.83 -2.18
N VAL A 67 4.67 2.25 -1.00
CA VAL A 67 4.15 0.92 -0.63
C VAL A 67 2.63 0.91 -0.68
N ARG A 68 1.98 1.87 -0.03
CA ARG A 68 0.51 1.99 -0.01
C ARG A 68 -0.06 2.18 -1.41
N ASP A 69 0.55 3.04 -2.22
CA ASP A 69 0.08 3.35 -3.56
C ASP A 69 0.27 2.14 -4.50
N ALA A 70 1.39 1.42 -4.36
CA ALA A 70 1.63 0.15 -5.06
C ALA A 70 0.64 -0.95 -4.65
N GLU A 71 0.40 -1.14 -3.35
CA GLU A 71 -0.57 -2.11 -2.83
C GLU A 71 -1.99 -1.81 -3.31
N SER A 72 -2.40 -0.54 -3.27
CA SER A 72 -3.70 -0.10 -3.79
C SER A 72 -3.85 -0.43 -5.27
N PHE A 73 -2.79 -0.22 -6.05
CA PHE A 73 -2.78 -0.55 -7.48
C PHE A 73 -2.80 -2.07 -7.72
N VAL A 74 -2.01 -2.84 -6.98
CA VAL A 74 -2.03 -4.32 -7.00
C VAL A 74 -3.43 -4.86 -6.74
N ASN A 75 -4.13 -4.32 -5.74
CA ASN A 75 -5.50 -4.70 -5.42
C ASN A 75 -6.48 -4.35 -6.56
N SER A 76 -6.29 -3.20 -7.21
CA SER A 76 -7.09 -2.80 -8.37
C SER A 76 -6.92 -3.77 -9.55
N LEU A 77 -5.69 -4.25 -9.79
CA LEU A 77 -5.41 -5.26 -10.82
C LEU A 77 -6.02 -6.62 -10.46
N ASN A 78 -5.94 -7.05 -9.21
CA ASN A 78 -6.54 -8.30 -8.75
C ASN A 78 -8.08 -8.31 -8.91
N GLY A 79 -8.71 -7.15 -8.83
CA GLY A 79 -10.15 -6.98 -9.04
C GLY A 79 -10.58 -6.88 -10.50
N LEU A 80 -9.65 -6.81 -11.47
CA LEU A 80 -9.99 -6.54 -12.88
C LEU A 80 -10.77 -7.69 -13.55
N GLY A 81 -10.47 -8.93 -13.20
CA GLY A 81 -11.04 -10.10 -13.85
C GLY A 81 -10.60 -10.27 -15.33
N PRO A 82 -11.13 -11.26 -16.04
CA PRO A 82 -10.80 -11.48 -17.45
C PRO A 82 -11.40 -10.40 -18.34
N ILE A 83 -10.66 -10.01 -19.36
CA ILE A 83 -11.12 -9.07 -20.41
C ILE A 83 -11.75 -9.86 -21.54
N THR A 84 -13.05 -9.71 -21.73
CA THR A 84 -13.86 -10.48 -22.68
C THR A 84 -14.61 -9.61 -23.69
N GLU A 85 -14.68 -8.30 -23.45
CA GLU A 85 -15.44 -7.37 -24.31
C GLU A 85 -14.81 -5.97 -24.39
N LEU A 86 -15.07 -5.24 -25.47
CA LEU A 86 -14.54 -3.90 -25.69
C LEU A 86 -15.06 -2.87 -24.68
N GLY A 87 -16.22 -3.11 -24.07
CA GLY A 87 -16.75 -2.24 -23.02
C GLY A 87 -15.81 -2.07 -21.82
N GLN A 88 -14.87 -2.99 -21.62
CA GLN A 88 -13.87 -2.96 -20.54
C GLN A 88 -12.64 -2.07 -20.88
N GLU A 89 -12.53 -1.57 -22.12
CA GLU A 89 -11.39 -0.74 -22.54
C GLU A 89 -11.16 0.46 -21.64
N ALA A 90 -12.23 1.20 -21.30
CA ALA A 90 -12.11 2.38 -20.44
C ALA A 90 -11.49 2.04 -19.08
N THR A 91 -11.82 0.88 -18.50
CA THR A 91 -11.24 0.41 -17.24
C THR A 91 -9.74 0.13 -17.39
N VAL A 92 -9.33 -0.54 -18.47
CA VAL A 92 -7.92 -0.85 -18.73
C VAL A 92 -7.11 0.43 -18.96
N VAL A 93 -7.64 1.38 -19.74
CA VAL A 93 -7.02 2.71 -19.97
C VAL A 93 -6.87 3.49 -18.66
N ASN A 94 -7.88 3.46 -17.78
CA ASN A 94 -7.80 4.13 -16.48
C ASN A 94 -6.76 3.48 -15.56
N LEU A 95 -6.63 2.16 -15.58
CA LEU A 95 -5.58 1.45 -14.85
C LEU A 95 -4.19 1.82 -15.40
N ARG A 96 -4.01 1.92 -16.71
CA ARG A 96 -2.76 2.41 -17.30
C ARG A 96 -2.43 3.82 -16.83
N LYS A 97 -3.40 4.74 -16.84
CA LYS A 97 -3.22 6.10 -16.34
C LYS A 97 -2.89 6.13 -14.85
N ALA A 98 -3.51 5.25 -14.06
CA ALA A 98 -3.20 5.13 -12.63
C ALA A 98 -1.76 4.64 -12.41
N TYR A 99 -1.32 3.62 -13.16
CA TYR A 99 0.06 3.13 -13.10
C TYR A 99 1.10 4.22 -13.44
N THR A 100 0.86 5.00 -14.50
CA THR A 100 1.78 6.06 -14.90
C THR A 100 1.85 7.23 -13.92
N LYS A 101 0.88 7.37 -13.03
CA LYS A 101 0.91 8.35 -11.93
C LYS A 101 1.69 7.89 -10.71
N LEU A 102 1.94 6.61 -10.58
CA LEU A 102 2.80 6.10 -9.52
C LEU A 102 4.22 6.61 -9.69
N THR A 103 4.92 6.82 -8.57
CA THR A 103 6.34 7.11 -8.61
C THR A 103 7.11 5.92 -9.18
N PRO A 104 8.33 6.10 -9.71
CA PRO A 104 9.16 4.99 -10.19
C PRO A 104 9.38 3.91 -9.13
N GLU A 105 9.53 4.31 -7.87
CA GLU A 105 9.69 3.40 -6.74
C GLU A 105 8.42 2.58 -6.51
N ALA A 106 7.25 3.21 -6.52
CA ALA A 106 5.97 2.51 -6.37
C ALA A 106 5.69 1.58 -7.56
N GLN A 107 6.03 1.99 -8.79
CA GLN A 107 5.93 1.12 -9.98
C GLN A 107 6.79 -0.14 -9.83
N GLY A 108 8.00 -0.01 -9.28
CA GLY A 108 8.90 -1.15 -9.01
C GLY A 108 8.36 -2.13 -7.96
N MET A 109 7.41 -1.70 -7.12
CA MET A 109 6.76 -2.52 -6.10
C MET A 109 5.50 -3.24 -6.59
N VAL A 110 5.02 -2.97 -7.81
CA VAL A 110 3.82 -3.62 -8.37
C VAL A 110 4.18 -5.04 -8.82
N THR A 111 3.72 -6.03 -8.06
CA THR A 111 4.08 -7.46 -8.26
C THR A 111 3.31 -8.16 -9.36
N ASN A 112 2.14 -7.64 -9.73
CA ASN A 112 1.21 -8.26 -10.69
C ASN A 112 0.99 -7.41 -11.95
N TYR A 113 2.00 -6.62 -12.35
CA TYR A 113 1.94 -5.74 -13.52
C TYR A 113 1.61 -6.49 -14.83
N ASN A 114 1.94 -7.76 -14.93
CA ASN A 114 1.57 -8.62 -16.05
C ASN A 114 0.05 -8.68 -16.30
N ILE A 115 -0.79 -8.53 -15.28
CA ILE A 115 -2.26 -8.47 -15.43
C ILE A 115 -2.65 -7.28 -16.31
N LEU A 116 -2.04 -6.10 -16.08
CA LEU A 116 -2.33 -4.92 -16.90
C LEU A 116 -1.91 -5.12 -18.36
N THR A 117 -0.70 -5.63 -18.59
CA THR A 117 -0.22 -5.84 -19.96
C THR A 117 -1.03 -6.90 -20.71
N GLN A 118 -1.47 -7.95 -20.03
CA GLN A 118 -2.39 -8.96 -20.60
C GLN A 118 -3.77 -8.36 -20.91
N ALA A 119 -4.30 -7.54 -20.03
CA ALA A 119 -5.58 -6.86 -20.27
C ALA A 119 -5.50 -5.93 -21.50
N GLU A 120 -4.43 -5.18 -21.65
CA GLU A 120 -4.19 -4.34 -22.83
C GLU A 120 -4.08 -5.16 -24.12
N ALA A 121 -3.34 -6.27 -24.08
CA ALA A 121 -3.24 -7.18 -25.20
C ALA A 121 -4.61 -7.79 -25.59
N SER A 122 -5.44 -8.11 -24.60
CA SER A 122 -6.79 -8.63 -24.83
C SER A 122 -7.70 -7.57 -25.49
N ILE A 123 -7.65 -6.32 -25.04
CA ILE A 123 -8.38 -5.20 -25.70
C ILE A 123 -7.89 -5.02 -27.14
N ALA A 124 -6.58 -5.04 -27.38
CA ALA A 124 -6.02 -4.93 -28.73
C ALA A 124 -6.49 -6.05 -29.67
N ALA A 125 -6.52 -7.29 -29.17
CA ALA A 125 -7.03 -8.44 -29.91
C ALA A 125 -8.53 -8.31 -30.25
N LEU A 126 -9.34 -7.86 -29.29
CA LEU A 126 -10.78 -7.62 -29.50
C LEU A 126 -11.03 -6.52 -30.54
N LYS A 127 -10.23 -5.44 -30.50
CA LYS A 127 -10.30 -4.37 -31.53
C LYS A 127 -9.95 -4.91 -32.91
N ALA A 128 -8.86 -5.64 -33.04
CA ALA A 128 -8.45 -6.23 -34.32
C ALA A 128 -9.53 -7.16 -34.89
N ALA A 129 -10.15 -8.00 -34.03
CA ALA A 129 -11.25 -8.87 -34.43
C ALA A 129 -12.50 -8.10 -34.86
N ALA A 130 -12.74 -6.92 -34.30
CA ALA A 130 -13.85 -6.04 -34.65
C ALA A 130 -13.55 -5.10 -35.85
N GLY A 131 -12.33 -5.13 -36.41
CA GLY A 131 -11.90 -4.24 -37.48
C GLY A 131 -11.75 -2.76 -37.05
N ILE A 132 -11.53 -2.52 -35.78
CA ILE A 132 -11.35 -1.19 -35.19
C ILE A 132 -9.84 -0.94 -35.05
N ALA A 133 -9.37 0.14 -35.69
CA ALA A 133 -7.97 0.57 -35.60
C ALA A 133 -7.68 1.33 -34.29
#